data_878577ee679cdfe2241047a50e57e249
#
_entry.id   878577ee679cdfe2241047a50e57e249
#
_cell.length_a   1.000
_cell.length_b   1.000
_cell.length_c   1.000
_cell.angle_alpha   90.00
_cell.angle_beta   90.00
_cell.angle_gamma   90.00
#
_symmetry.space_group_name_H-M   'P 1'
#
loop_
_entity.id
_entity.type
_entity.pdbx_description
1 polymer ?
#
loop_
_entity_poly.entity_id
_entity_poly.type
_entity_poly.pdbx_seq_one_letter_code
_entity_poly.pdbx_strand_id
1 'polypeptide(L)'
;MKNMKLFLSSLVLAMLLTACDPAKQETNYQLPDVPEVVMYQVNPRVFAPEKSLNAVTARLDSIKDLGVNVIWIMPIYPIGEEKSKNSPYSIKNYKEVAPEFGTKDDFKRLTAAAHDRGMAVILDWVGNHTAWDALWLKDQGHKDWYTQDSTGAIIFPPGTDWYDVADLNYDNKDMRAAMVDAMKFWIVDMGLDGFRCDVADWVPVDFWQDAIGQLREAAKPRKILMLAEGKRVDNFTAGFDMNYAWDFKDDLVKVFNDGVAASDLFRSSKEEYDSIPDGKMKLRFTTNHDHSNEITPVKQFVNARGSMAAWVAAVMLKGGPLIYGSQEVGYPDPINFFHYVPVDWTANPEMYQEYKKLIGIYNNHPALRRGDLKAYPQKDILMFTRTHEDETILVMVNVRNSEQKVALPDDWRPVKNDDLLNDGVVNLDKEMVLPAFEYRIYKRMALDVDAKKKK
;
A
#
# COMPACT_ATOMS: atom_id res chain seq x y z
N MET A 1 -28.32 72.77 -55.44
CA MET A 1 -27.62 72.00 -56.48
C MET A 1 -26.44 71.28 -55.76
N LYS A 2 -26.22 70.05 -56.11
CA LYS A 2 -25.23 69.07 -55.65
C LYS A 2 -25.52 68.33 -54.33
N ASN A 3 -26.07 67.15 -54.52
CA ASN A 3 -26.21 66.05 -53.55
C ASN A 3 -24.86 65.50 -53.12
N MET A 4 -24.66 65.30 -51.82
CA MET A 4 -23.56 64.59 -51.26
C MET A 4 -24.10 63.39 -50.50
N LYS A 5 -23.95 62.19 -51.05
CA LYS A 5 -24.32 60.92 -50.42
C LYS A 5 -23.28 60.54 -49.40
N LEU A 6 -23.67 60.42 -48.15
CA LEU A 6 -22.88 59.85 -47.07
C LEU A 6 -22.93 58.31 -47.20
N PHE A 7 -21.75 57.66 -47.37
CA PHE A 7 -21.58 56.23 -47.26
C PHE A 7 -21.25 55.94 -45.78
N LEU A 8 -22.17 55.28 -45.09
CA LEU A 8 -21.88 54.65 -43.80
C LEU A 8 -21.25 53.28 -44.07
N SER A 9 -19.96 53.10 -43.72
CA SER A 9 -19.27 51.82 -43.69
C SER A 9 -19.48 51.19 -42.32
N SER A 10 -20.32 50.17 -42.24
CA SER A 10 -20.48 49.33 -41.04
C SER A 10 -19.31 48.37 -40.90
N LEU A 11 -18.39 48.63 -39.97
CA LEU A 11 -17.32 47.75 -39.60
C LEU A 11 -17.88 46.67 -38.62
N VAL A 12 -18.10 45.46 -39.12
CA VAL A 12 -18.45 44.30 -38.25
C VAL A 12 -17.17 43.76 -37.66
N LEU A 13 -16.95 44.05 -36.40
CA LEU A 13 -15.84 43.48 -35.61
C LEU A 13 -16.25 42.06 -35.16
N ALA A 14 -15.80 41.05 -35.88
CA ALA A 14 -15.92 39.66 -35.45
C ALA A 14 -14.96 39.38 -34.25
N MET A 15 -15.51 39.35 -33.03
CA MET A 15 -14.77 38.80 -31.89
C MET A 15 -14.65 37.31 -32.06
N LEU A 16 -13.46 36.84 -32.42
CA LEU A 16 -13.02 35.45 -32.29
C LEU A 16 -12.90 35.18 -30.80
N LEU A 17 -13.91 34.56 -30.19
CA LEU A 17 -13.80 33.89 -28.91
C LEU A 17 -12.95 32.65 -29.12
N THR A 18 -11.61 32.76 -28.96
CA THR A 18 -10.76 31.59 -28.72
C THR A 18 -11.19 31.02 -27.37
N ALA A 19 -11.94 29.93 -27.40
CA ALA A 19 -12.09 29.06 -26.25
C ALA A 19 -10.67 28.56 -25.90
N CYS A 20 -10.07 29.13 -24.84
CA CYS A 20 -8.94 28.50 -24.21
C CYS A 20 -9.45 27.19 -23.63
N ASP A 21 -9.14 26.06 -24.28
CA ASP A 21 -9.12 24.80 -23.59
C ASP A 21 -8.23 25.01 -22.35
N PRO A 22 -8.68 24.64 -21.13
CA PRO A 22 -7.82 24.71 -19.98
C PRO A 22 -6.63 23.77 -20.30
N ALA A 23 -5.46 24.37 -20.47
CA ALA A 23 -4.22 23.63 -20.65
C ALA A 23 -4.21 22.53 -19.58
N LYS A 24 -4.16 21.25 -20.00
CA LYS A 24 -3.86 20.16 -19.09
C LYS A 24 -2.60 20.58 -18.34
N GLN A 25 -2.76 20.94 -17.09
CA GLN A 25 -1.63 21.16 -16.19
C GLN A 25 -0.92 19.83 -16.13
N GLU A 26 0.21 19.69 -16.82
CA GLU A 26 1.07 18.52 -16.69
C GLU A 26 1.49 18.51 -15.21
N THR A 27 0.86 17.66 -14.44
CA THR A 27 1.30 17.42 -13.06
C THR A 27 2.69 16.82 -13.14
N ASN A 28 3.69 17.43 -12.49
CA ASN A 28 5.05 16.89 -12.37
C ASN A 28 5.07 15.62 -11.46
N TYR A 29 3.93 14.95 -11.35
CA TYR A 29 3.78 13.72 -10.60
C TYR A 29 4.59 12.60 -11.26
N GLN A 30 5.38 11.91 -10.46
CA GLN A 30 6.09 10.69 -10.85
C GLN A 30 5.82 9.58 -9.83
N LEU A 31 5.60 8.38 -10.34
CA LEU A 31 5.48 7.19 -9.50
C LEU A 31 6.78 7.04 -8.68
N PRO A 32 6.70 6.82 -7.35
CA PRO A 32 7.89 6.58 -6.53
C PRO A 32 8.61 5.31 -6.98
N ASP A 33 9.93 5.27 -6.83
CA ASP A 33 10.68 4.03 -6.98
C ASP A 33 10.24 3.03 -5.90
N VAL A 34 10.28 1.75 -6.20
CA VAL A 34 9.77 0.68 -5.32
C VAL A 34 10.31 0.78 -3.88
N PRO A 35 11.62 1.03 -3.64
CA PRO A 35 12.13 1.22 -2.28
C PRO A 35 11.62 2.47 -1.55
N GLU A 36 11.04 3.42 -2.26
CA GLU A 36 10.49 4.66 -1.71
C GLU A 36 8.99 4.54 -1.37
N VAL A 37 8.35 3.41 -1.70
CA VAL A 37 6.91 3.22 -1.51
C VAL A 37 6.56 3.21 -0.03
N VAL A 38 5.64 4.09 0.35
CA VAL A 38 4.90 4.08 1.62
C VAL A 38 3.42 4.06 1.27
N MET A 39 2.76 2.96 1.54
CA MET A 39 1.41 2.68 1.06
C MET A 39 0.36 2.90 2.15
N TYR A 40 -0.78 3.47 1.76
CA TYR A 40 -1.97 3.59 2.59
C TYR A 40 -3.12 2.85 1.92
N GLN A 41 -3.63 1.82 2.58
CA GLN A 41 -4.79 1.06 2.11
C GLN A 41 -6.08 1.75 2.53
N VAL A 42 -6.92 2.06 1.56
CA VAL A 42 -8.23 2.66 1.73
C VAL A 42 -9.31 1.59 1.60
N ASN A 43 -10.04 1.34 2.69
CA ASN A 43 -11.35 0.71 2.64
C ASN A 43 -12.40 1.83 2.47
N PRO A 44 -13.04 2.00 1.31
CA PRO A 44 -13.98 3.12 1.10
C PRO A 44 -15.15 3.12 2.08
N ARG A 45 -15.56 1.93 2.57
CA ARG A 45 -16.67 1.74 3.50
C ARG A 45 -16.41 2.20 4.94
N VAL A 46 -15.21 2.72 5.26
CA VAL A 46 -14.97 3.37 6.56
C VAL A 46 -14.95 4.90 6.47
N PHE A 47 -14.95 5.44 5.25
CA PHE A 47 -14.90 6.90 5.04
C PHE A 47 -16.28 7.54 4.99
N ALA A 48 -17.24 6.91 4.32
CA ALA A 48 -18.63 7.38 4.27
C ALA A 48 -19.56 6.22 3.86
N PRO A 49 -20.86 6.28 4.25
CA PRO A 49 -21.84 5.27 3.86
C PRO A 49 -22.25 5.37 2.38
N GLU A 50 -22.07 6.55 1.77
CA GLU A 50 -22.40 6.81 0.36
C GLU A 50 -21.35 7.74 -0.25
N LYS A 51 -21.08 7.59 -1.56
CA LYS A 51 -20.13 8.41 -2.33
C LYS A 51 -18.76 8.52 -1.64
N SER A 52 -18.30 7.44 -1.07
CA SER A 52 -17.13 7.40 -0.19
C SER A 52 -15.83 7.85 -0.89
N LEU A 53 -15.71 7.76 -2.23
CA LEU A 53 -14.58 8.33 -2.97
C LEU A 53 -14.41 9.84 -2.75
N ASN A 54 -15.53 10.58 -2.58
CA ASN A 54 -15.46 12.00 -2.27
C ASN A 54 -14.97 12.25 -0.83
N ALA A 55 -15.36 11.40 0.12
CA ALA A 55 -14.85 11.46 1.49
C ALA A 55 -13.36 11.11 1.56
N VAL A 56 -12.89 10.11 0.79
CA VAL A 56 -11.47 9.80 0.64
C VAL A 56 -10.72 11.01 0.06
N THR A 57 -11.24 11.62 -1.00
CA THR A 57 -10.66 12.82 -1.63
C THR A 57 -10.50 13.96 -0.62
N ALA A 58 -11.49 14.19 0.24
CA ALA A 58 -11.44 15.21 1.28
C ALA A 58 -10.36 14.93 2.37
N ARG A 59 -9.91 13.68 2.52
CA ARG A 59 -8.88 13.30 3.49
C ARG A 59 -7.48 13.15 2.91
N LEU A 60 -7.28 13.39 1.62
CA LEU A 60 -5.96 13.23 0.97
C LEU A 60 -4.86 14.05 1.65
N ASP A 61 -5.17 15.23 2.17
CA ASP A 61 -4.18 16.05 2.89
C ASP A 61 -3.71 15.38 4.17
N SER A 62 -4.62 14.78 4.94
CA SER A 62 -4.27 14.02 6.16
C SER A 62 -3.47 12.77 5.84
N ILE A 63 -3.82 12.05 4.76
CA ILE A 63 -3.08 10.87 4.31
C ILE A 63 -1.67 11.27 3.84
N LYS A 64 -1.55 12.36 3.10
CA LYS A 64 -0.26 12.90 2.67
C LYS A 64 0.60 13.37 3.84
N ASP A 65 -0.01 13.99 4.84
CA ASP A 65 0.66 14.48 6.05
C ASP A 65 1.31 13.36 6.87
N LEU A 66 0.80 12.12 6.79
CA LEU A 66 1.47 10.94 7.34
C LEU A 66 2.80 10.60 6.63
N GLY A 67 3.06 11.13 5.43
CA GLY A 67 4.23 10.80 4.63
C GLY A 67 3.98 9.70 3.59
N VAL A 68 2.72 9.36 3.32
CA VAL A 68 2.28 8.39 2.31
C VAL A 68 2.55 8.91 0.90
N ASN A 69 2.90 8.03 -0.02
CA ASN A 69 3.09 8.34 -1.43
C ASN A 69 2.38 7.37 -2.40
N VAL A 70 1.74 6.32 -1.89
CA VAL A 70 0.88 5.41 -2.67
C VAL A 70 -0.41 5.13 -1.92
N ILE A 71 -1.54 5.36 -2.58
CA ILE A 71 -2.87 5.00 -2.08
C ILE A 71 -3.31 3.72 -2.78
N TRP A 72 -3.59 2.67 -2.02
CA TRP A 72 -4.24 1.46 -2.52
C TRP A 72 -5.72 1.50 -2.13
N ILE A 73 -6.61 1.56 -3.12
CA ILE A 73 -8.06 1.56 -2.91
C ILE A 73 -8.58 0.12 -3.07
N MET A 74 -9.29 -0.39 -2.06
CA MET A 74 -10.01 -1.66 -2.14
C MET A 74 -11.05 -1.64 -3.28
N PRO A 75 -11.61 -2.81 -3.70
CA PRO A 75 -12.48 -2.84 -4.87
C PRO A 75 -13.67 -1.87 -4.77
N ILE A 76 -13.90 -1.14 -5.85
CA ILE A 76 -14.99 -0.15 -5.98
C ILE A 76 -15.99 -0.49 -7.07
N TYR A 77 -15.90 -1.68 -7.61
CA TYR A 77 -16.74 -2.16 -8.70
C TYR A 77 -18.17 -2.48 -8.22
N PRO A 78 -19.18 -2.47 -9.12
CA PRO A 78 -20.49 -3.04 -8.82
C PRO A 78 -20.38 -4.46 -8.33
N ILE A 79 -21.09 -4.75 -7.24
CA ILE A 79 -21.10 -6.04 -6.57
C ILE A 79 -22.28 -6.87 -7.09
N GLY A 80 -22.09 -8.19 -7.23
CA GLY A 80 -23.18 -9.08 -7.60
C GLY A 80 -24.24 -9.22 -6.52
N GLU A 81 -25.46 -9.53 -6.97
CA GLU A 81 -26.62 -9.74 -6.10
C GLU A 81 -26.90 -11.25 -5.90
N GLU A 82 -26.60 -12.08 -6.91
CA GLU A 82 -26.80 -13.53 -6.84
C GLU A 82 -25.82 -14.18 -5.86
N LYS A 83 -26.33 -14.85 -4.84
CA LYS A 83 -25.58 -15.48 -3.73
C LYS A 83 -24.70 -14.51 -2.93
N SER A 84 -25.00 -13.24 -2.98
CA SER A 84 -24.14 -12.18 -2.45
C SER A 84 -24.00 -12.25 -0.93
N LYS A 85 -22.75 -12.04 -0.47
CA LYS A 85 -22.41 -11.69 0.93
C LYS A 85 -22.12 -10.19 1.10
N ASN A 86 -22.41 -9.39 0.08
CA ASN A 86 -22.02 -7.97 -0.02
C ASN A 86 -20.50 -7.75 -0.02
N SER A 87 -19.75 -8.75 -0.50
CA SER A 87 -18.31 -8.67 -0.62
C SER A 87 -17.90 -7.72 -1.76
N PRO A 88 -17.03 -6.74 -1.53
CA PRO A 88 -16.50 -5.89 -2.60
C PRO A 88 -15.63 -6.70 -3.59
N TYR A 89 -15.27 -7.94 -3.26
CA TYR A 89 -14.54 -8.85 -4.12
C TYR A 89 -15.44 -9.68 -5.04
N SER A 90 -16.78 -9.56 -4.94
CA SER A 90 -17.74 -10.21 -5.85
C SER A 90 -18.08 -9.28 -7.03
N ILE A 91 -17.19 -9.23 -8.03
CA ILE A 91 -17.22 -8.25 -9.11
C ILE A 91 -18.32 -8.57 -10.14
N LYS A 92 -19.25 -7.62 -10.34
CA LYS A 92 -20.29 -7.70 -11.39
C LYS A 92 -19.84 -7.07 -12.71
N ASN A 93 -19.11 -5.95 -12.64
CA ASN A 93 -18.63 -5.21 -13.81
C ASN A 93 -17.29 -4.55 -13.55
N TYR A 94 -16.25 -5.00 -14.22
CA TYR A 94 -14.88 -4.49 -14.06
C TYR A 94 -14.65 -3.05 -14.54
N LYS A 95 -15.50 -2.48 -15.39
CA LYS A 95 -15.30 -1.15 -15.98
C LYS A 95 -16.26 -0.09 -15.43
N GLU A 96 -16.83 -0.34 -14.23
CA GLU A 96 -17.78 0.58 -13.61
C GLU A 96 -17.42 0.82 -12.13
N VAL A 97 -17.91 1.91 -11.56
CA VAL A 97 -17.82 2.24 -10.13
C VAL A 97 -19.20 2.01 -9.51
N ALA A 98 -19.25 1.29 -8.38
CA ALA A 98 -20.50 1.08 -7.67
C ALA A 98 -21.06 2.40 -7.12
N PRO A 99 -22.38 2.64 -7.23
CA PRO A 99 -22.99 3.91 -6.78
C PRO A 99 -22.72 4.26 -5.32
N GLU A 100 -22.56 3.28 -4.44
CA GLU A 100 -22.19 3.50 -3.04
C GLU A 100 -20.84 4.21 -2.89
N PHE A 101 -19.89 3.94 -3.79
CA PHE A 101 -18.59 4.58 -3.76
C PHE A 101 -18.57 5.91 -4.54
N GLY A 102 -19.45 6.08 -5.52
CA GLY A 102 -19.55 7.30 -6.34
C GLY A 102 -19.65 7.00 -7.83
N THR A 103 -18.93 7.76 -8.63
CA THR A 103 -18.91 7.65 -10.10
C THR A 103 -17.48 7.55 -10.63
N LYS A 104 -17.33 7.20 -11.92
CA LYS A 104 -16.02 7.26 -12.60
C LYS A 104 -15.41 8.66 -12.56
N ASP A 105 -16.22 9.69 -12.62
CA ASP A 105 -15.73 11.08 -12.51
C ASP A 105 -15.25 11.41 -11.09
N ASP A 106 -15.92 10.87 -10.05
CA ASP A 106 -15.43 10.96 -8.66
C ASP A 106 -14.07 10.29 -8.51
N PHE A 107 -13.89 9.10 -9.12
CA PHE A 107 -12.60 8.41 -9.13
C PHE A 107 -11.51 9.21 -9.85
N LYS A 108 -11.81 9.76 -11.04
CA LYS A 108 -10.86 10.63 -11.78
C LYS A 108 -10.45 11.85 -10.96
N ARG A 109 -11.42 12.48 -10.25
CA ARG A 109 -11.11 13.61 -9.36
C ARG A 109 -10.21 13.21 -8.20
N LEU A 110 -10.45 12.04 -7.59
CA LEU A 110 -9.62 11.50 -6.53
C LEU A 110 -8.20 11.27 -7.03
N THR A 111 -8.04 10.59 -8.17
CA THR A 111 -6.73 10.30 -8.76
C THR A 111 -5.96 11.58 -9.10
N ALA A 112 -6.61 12.55 -9.74
CA ALA A 112 -6.00 13.85 -10.03
C ALA A 112 -5.58 14.59 -8.75
N ALA A 113 -6.45 14.63 -7.74
CA ALA A 113 -6.15 15.26 -6.45
C ALA A 113 -5.03 14.57 -5.67
N ALA A 114 -4.87 13.25 -5.82
CA ALA A 114 -3.75 12.50 -5.26
C ALA A 114 -2.44 12.84 -5.99
N HIS A 115 -2.47 12.88 -7.33
CA HIS A 115 -1.32 13.29 -8.15
C HIS A 115 -0.84 14.70 -7.84
N ASP A 116 -1.76 15.66 -7.65
CA ASP A 116 -1.43 17.04 -7.24
C ASP A 116 -0.67 17.10 -5.91
N ARG A 117 -0.83 16.06 -5.07
CA ARG A 117 -0.13 15.89 -3.78
C ARG A 117 1.09 14.98 -3.86
N GLY A 118 1.45 14.52 -5.06
CA GLY A 118 2.57 13.60 -5.27
C GLY A 118 2.31 12.19 -4.72
N MET A 119 1.06 11.72 -4.77
CA MET A 119 0.68 10.36 -4.38
C MET A 119 0.16 9.58 -5.59
N ALA A 120 0.63 8.34 -5.75
CA ALA A 120 0.10 7.37 -6.69
C ALA A 120 -1.24 6.80 -6.21
N VAL A 121 -2.06 6.34 -7.14
CA VAL A 121 -3.29 5.61 -6.83
C VAL A 121 -3.26 4.26 -7.53
N ILE A 122 -3.31 3.17 -6.76
CA ILE A 122 -3.52 1.81 -7.27
C ILE A 122 -4.87 1.28 -6.82
N LEU A 123 -5.46 0.41 -7.62
CA LEU A 123 -6.79 -0.16 -7.38
C LEU A 123 -6.66 -1.66 -7.14
N ASP A 124 -7.48 -2.19 -6.26
CA ASP A 124 -7.59 -3.63 -6.05
C ASP A 124 -8.19 -4.30 -7.28
N TRP A 125 -7.55 -5.36 -7.76
CA TRP A 125 -7.95 -6.10 -8.94
C TRP A 125 -8.24 -7.55 -8.60
N VAL A 126 -9.50 -7.95 -8.72
CA VAL A 126 -9.96 -9.31 -8.45
C VAL A 126 -9.88 -10.12 -9.74
N GLY A 127 -8.75 -10.79 -9.95
CA GLY A 127 -8.50 -11.54 -11.19
C GLY A 127 -8.99 -13.00 -11.17
N ASN A 128 -9.18 -13.61 -10.00
CA ASN A 128 -9.43 -15.04 -9.87
C ASN A 128 -10.89 -15.44 -10.13
N HIS A 129 -11.85 -14.56 -9.84
CA HIS A 129 -13.27 -14.89 -9.83
C HIS A 129 -14.14 -13.66 -10.10
N THR A 130 -15.43 -13.86 -10.35
CA THR A 130 -16.44 -12.81 -10.47
C THR A 130 -17.68 -13.15 -9.66
N ALA A 131 -18.63 -12.21 -9.59
CA ALA A 131 -19.98 -12.50 -9.13
C ALA A 131 -20.69 -13.52 -10.03
N TRP A 132 -21.69 -14.25 -9.50
CA TRP A 132 -22.53 -15.18 -10.28
C TRP A 132 -23.43 -14.48 -11.31
N ASP A 133 -23.72 -13.21 -11.10
CA ASP A 133 -24.47 -12.35 -12.03
C ASP A 133 -23.56 -11.31 -12.71
N ALA A 134 -22.27 -11.62 -12.88
CA ALA A 134 -21.35 -10.81 -13.64
C ALA A 134 -21.82 -10.63 -15.10
N LEU A 135 -21.52 -9.46 -15.69
CA LEU A 135 -21.88 -9.15 -17.08
C LEU A 135 -21.37 -10.19 -18.06
N TRP A 136 -20.16 -10.68 -17.87
CA TRP A 136 -19.56 -11.71 -18.72
C TRP A 136 -20.38 -13.00 -18.74
N LEU A 137 -20.96 -13.38 -17.61
CA LEU A 137 -21.73 -14.61 -17.49
C LEU A 137 -23.21 -14.44 -17.91
N LYS A 138 -23.87 -13.41 -17.38
CA LYS A 138 -25.33 -13.24 -17.56
C LYS A 138 -25.71 -12.51 -18.84
N ASP A 139 -25.07 -11.37 -19.11
CA ASP A 139 -25.47 -10.52 -20.23
C ASP A 139 -24.79 -10.92 -21.54
N GLN A 140 -23.55 -11.42 -21.49
CA GLN A 140 -22.76 -11.80 -22.64
C GLN A 140 -22.75 -13.32 -22.89
N GLY A 141 -23.17 -14.12 -21.90
CA GLY A 141 -23.36 -15.56 -22.05
C GLY A 141 -22.08 -16.39 -22.13
N HIS A 142 -20.92 -15.85 -21.67
CA HIS A 142 -19.62 -16.51 -21.72
C HIS A 142 -19.47 -17.56 -20.61
N LYS A 143 -20.27 -18.64 -20.68
CA LYS A 143 -20.19 -19.74 -19.72
C LYS A 143 -18.84 -20.47 -19.76
N ASP A 144 -18.21 -20.54 -20.89
CA ASP A 144 -16.89 -21.15 -21.14
C ASP A 144 -15.71 -20.35 -20.56
N TRP A 145 -15.96 -19.13 -20.13
CA TRP A 145 -14.97 -18.31 -19.40
C TRP A 145 -14.84 -18.70 -17.93
N TYR A 146 -15.69 -19.61 -17.47
CA TYR A 146 -15.74 -20.04 -16.08
C TYR A 146 -15.37 -21.51 -15.94
N THR A 147 -14.71 -21.86 -14.84
CA THR A 147 -14.37 -23.23 -14.50
C THR A 147 -15.64 -24.03 -14.28
N GLN A 148 -15.71 -25.21 -14.88
CA GLN A 148 -16.86 -26.10 -14.84
C GLN A 148 -16.46 -27.45 -14.27
N ASP A 149 -17.41 -28.09 -13.57
CA ASP A 149 -17.27 -29.47 -13.14
C ASP A 149 -17.55 -30.46 -14.29
N SER A 150 -17.49 -31.78 -14.00
CA SER A 150 -17.71 -32.83 -14.97
C SER A 150 -19.14 -32.87 -15.53
N THR A 151 -20.09 -32.17 -14.92
CA THR A 151 -21.47 -32.03 -15.38
C THR A 151 -21.69 -30.80 -16.27
N GLY A 152 -20.66 -29.94 -16.38
CA GLY A 152 -20.72 -28.66 -17.05
C GLY A 152 -21.37 -27.57 -16.21
N ALA A 153 -21.47 -27.73 -14.90
CA ALA A 153 -21.91 -26.70 -13.99
C ALA A 153 -20.72 -25.81 -13.59
N ILE A 154 -20.92 -24.48 -13.62
CA ILE A 154 -19.88 -23.51 -13.13
C ILE A 154 -19.71 -23.73 -11.64
N ILE A 155 -18.43 -23.66 -11.18
CA ILE A 155 -18.06 -23.84 -9.79
C ILE A 155 -17.50 -22.54 -9.18
N PHE A 156 -17.45 -22.47 -7.86
CA PHE A 156 -16.69 -21.47 -7.12
C PHE A 156 -15.22 -21.91 -7.00
N PRO A 157 -14.29 -21.02 -6.62
CA PRO A 157 -12.85 -21.31 -6.53
C PRO A 157 -12.55 -22.58 -5.73
N PRO A 158 -11.90 -23.59 -6.33
CA PRO A 158 -11.64 -24.87 -5.68
C PRO A 158 -10.83 -24.75 -4.40
N GLY A 159 -11.21 -25.51 -3.37
CA GLY A 159 -10.52 -25.50 -2.07
C GLY A 159 -10.91 -24.36 -1.13
N THR A 160 -11.91 -23.57 -1.49
CA THR A 160 -12.46 -22.49 -0.68
C THR A 160 -13.89 -22.75 -0.25
N ASP A 161 -14.43 -21.87 0.60
CA ASP A 161 -15.85 -21.75 0.93
C ASP A 161 -16.48 -20.48 0.30
N TRP A 162 -15.91 -19.97 -0.78
CA TRP A 162 -16.33 -18.72 -1.46
C TRP A 162 -17.47 -18.95 -2.45
N TYR A 163 -18.57 -19.51 -1.98
CA TYR A 163 -19.73 -19.85 -2.81
C TYR A 163 -20.52 -18.63 -3.31
N ASP A 164 -20.15 -17.42 -2.92
CA ASP A 164 -20.70 -16.16 -3.43
C ASP A 164 -20.05 -15.66 -4.73
N VAL A 165 -19.04 -16.36 -5.23
CA VAL A 165 -18.33 -16.02 -6.48
C VAL A 165 -18.15 -17.24 -7.39
N ALA A 166 -17.94 -16.98 -8.69
CA ALA A 166 -17.71 -17.96 -9.74
C ALA A 166 -16.26 -17.93 -10.23
N ASP A 167 -15.61 -19.08 -10.28
CA ASP A 167 -14.20 -19.23 -10.66
C ASP A 167 -13.97 -19.01 -12.15
N LEU A 168 -12.90 -18.27 -12.51
CA LEU A 168 -12.55 -17.95 -13.89
C LEU A 168 -11.64 -19.01 -14.50
N ASN A 169 -11.94 -19.39 -15.75
CA ASN A 169 -11.17 -20.36 -16.52
C ASN A 169 -10.04 -19.69 -17.30
N TYR A 170 -8.84 -19.73 -16.79
CA TYR A 170 -7.64 -19.15 -17.41
C TYR A 170 -7.11 -19.92 -18.63
N ASP A 171 -7.65 -21.11 -18.97
CA ASP A 171 -7.37 -21.79 -20.22
C ASP A 171 -8.07 -21.11 -21.41
N ASN A 172 -9.12 -20.32 -21.13
CA ASN A 172 -9.84 -19.56 -22.15
C ASN A 172 -9.11 -18.26 -22.51
N LYS A 173 -8.66 -18.17 -23.76
CA LYS A 173 -7.87 -17.04 -24.25
C LYS A 173 -8.68 -15.75 -24.40
N ASP A 174 -9.96 -15.86 -24.75
CA ASP A 174 -10.83 -14.69 -24.92
C ASP A 174 -11.14 -14.07 -23.55
N MET A 175 -11.34 -14.88 -22.51
CA MET A 175 -11.45 -14.42 -21.13
C MET A 175 -10.19 -13.66 -20.70
N ARG A 176 -8.98 -14.24 -20.94
CA ARG A 176 -7.69 -13.58 -20.62
C ARG A 176 -7.58 -12.24 -21.35
N ALA A 177 -7.96 -12.16 -22.62
CA ALA A 177 -7.92 -10.91 -23.40
C ALA A 177 -8.90 -9.86 -22.84
N ALA A 178 -10.11 -10.26 -22.48
CA ALA A 178 -11.12 -9.39 -21.87
C ALA A 178 -10.67 -8.87 -20.50
N MET A 179 -9.99 -9.72 -19.70
CA MET A 179 -9.41 -9.33 -18.41
C MET A 179 -8.36 -8.24 -18.58
N VAL A 180 -7.41 -8.42 -19.52
CA VAL A 180 -6.38 -7.42 -19.82
C VAL A 180 -6.99 -6.12 -20.36
N ASP A 181 -8.01 -6.21 -21.21
CA ASP A 181 -8.72 -5.04 -21.75
C ASP A 181 -9.44 -4.24 -20.63
N ALA A 182 -10.01 -4.94 -19.66
CA ALA A 182 -10.60 -4.31 -18.50
C ALA A 182 -9.56 -3.61 -17.61
N MET A 183 -8.37 -4.21 -17.41
CA MET A 183 -7.28 -3.57 -16.70
C MET A 183 -6.75 -2.34 -17.44
N LYS A 184 -6.59 -2.42 -18.78
CA LYS A 184 -6.16 -1.28 -19.61
C LYS A 184 -7.08 -0.08 -19.51
N PHE A 185 -8.40 -0.29 -19.43
CA PHE A 185 -9.36 0.79 -19.20
C PHE A 185 -9.01 1.65 -17.98
N TRP A 186 -8.66 1.03 -16.85
CA TRP A 186 -8.30 1.78 -15.65
C TRP A 186 -6.95 2.51 -15.79
N ILE A 187 -5.97 1.91 -16.42
CA ILE A 187 -4.65 2.53 -16.63
C ILE A 187 -4.74 3.70 -17.61
N VAL A 188 -5.42 3.51 -18.75
CA VAL A 188 -5.40 4.47 -19.87
C VAL A 188 -6.50 5.52 -19.72
N ASP A 189 -7.76 5.08 -19.51
CA ASP A 189 -8.91 5.98 -19.55
C ASP A 189 -9.19 6.63 -18.19
N MET A 190 -8.82 5.93 -17.10
CA MET A 190 -9.06 6.41 -15.74
C MET A 190 -7.81 7.01 -15.07
N GLY A 191 -6.63 6.87 -15.69
CA GLY A 191 -5.38 7.46 -15.21
C GLY A 191 -4.76 6.77 -14.01
N LEU A 192 -5.13 5.51 -13.76
CA LEU A 192 -4.63 4.71 -12.63
C LEU A 192 -3.13 4.43 -12.74
N ASP A 193 -2.43 4.31 -11.61
CA ASP A 193 -0.98 4.10 -11.53
C ASP A 193 -0.58 2.65 -11.31
N GLY A 194 -1.53 1.73 -11.26
CA GLY A 194 -1.26 0.30 -11.10
C GLY A 194 -2.34 -0.45 -10.33
N PHE A 195 -2.01 -1.67 -9.93
CA PHE A 195 -2.95 -2.55 -9.26
C PHE A 195 -2.32 -3.29 -8.07
N ARG A 196 -3.14 -3.55 -7.05
CA ARG A 196 -2.95 -4.68 -6.14
C ARG A 196 -3.80 -5.82 -6.67
N CYS A 197 -3.18 -6.93 -7.02
CA CYS A 197 -3.88 -8.08 -7.59
C CYS A 197 -4.22 -9.09 -6.49
N ASP A 198 -5.54 -9.27 -6.30
CA ASP A 198 -6.15 -10.17 -5.33
C ASP A 198 -5.77 -11.62 -5.64
N VAL A 199 -5.46 -12.40 -4.60
CA VAL A 199 -5.02 -13.81 -4.66
C VAL A 199 -4.15 -14.13 -5.88
N ALA A 200 -3.16 -13.30 -6.15
CA ALA A 200 -2.34 -13.35 -7.37
C ALA A 200 -1.63 -14.70 -7.53
N ASP A 201 -1.36 -15.42 -6.44
CA ASP A 201 -0.75 -16.75 -6.45
C ASP A 201 -1.67 -17.84 -7.03
N TRP A 202 -2.97 -17.59 -7.17
CA TRP A 202 -3.94 -18.54 -7.73
C TRP A 202 -4.21 -18.33 -9.22
N VAL A 203 -3.83 -17.17 -9.73
CA VAL A 203 -3.90 -16.85 -11.16
C VAL A 203 -2.59 -17.30 -11.84
N PRO A 204 -2.64 -17.89 -13.05
CA PRO A 204 -1.44 -18.38 -13.73
C PRO A 204 -0.37 -17.31 -13.95
N VAL A 205 0.88 -17.67 -13.71
CA VAL A 205 2.05 -16.77 -13.83
C VAL A 205 2.21 -16.24 -15.25
N ASP A 206 1.99 -17.07 -16.26
CA ASP A 206 2.07 -16.69 -17.66
C ASP A 206 1.02 -15.65 -18.07
N PHE A 207 -0.18 -15.72 -17.44
CA PHE A 207 -1.16 -14.66 -17.60
C PHE A 207 -0.65 -13.34 -17.03
N TRP A 208 -0.12 -13.32 -15.81
CA TRP A 208 0.41 -12.09 -15.21
C TRP A 208 1.57 -11.53 -16.03
N GLN A 209 2.45 -12.39 -16.54
CA GLN A 209 3.57 -11.96 -17.38
C GLN A 209 3.09 -11.26 -18.64
N ASP A 210 2.12 -11.80 -19.34
CA ASP A 210 1.51 -11.19 -20.53
C ASP A 210 0.74 -9.91 -20.18
N ALA A 211 -0.13 -9.96 -19.18
CA ALA A 211 -0.97 -8.85 -18.75
C ALA A 211 -0.13 -7.64 -18.32
N ILE A 212 0.82 -7.84 -17.40
CA ILE A 212 1.68 -6.76 -16.89
C ILE A 212 2.53 -6.16 -18.01
N GLY A 213 3.05 -7.01 -18.93
CA GLY A 213 3.77 -6.55 -20.12
C GLY A 213 2.92 -5.61 -20.96
N GLN A 214 1.68 -6.01 -21.27
CA GLN A 214 0.75 -5.18 -22.05
C GLN A 214 0.32 -3.90 -21.32
N LEU A 215 0.12 -3.96 -19.98
CA LEU A 215 -0.23 -2.79 -19.18
C LEU A 215 0.90 -1.76 -19.14
N ARG A 216 2.15 -2.22 -18.98
CA ARG A 216 3.33 -1.33 -19.00
C ARG A 216 3.50 -0.66 -20.36
N GLU A 217 3.23 -1.38 -21.44
CA GLU A 217 3.26 -0.80 -22.79
C GLU A 217 2.16 0.25 -22.99
N ALA A 218 0.93 -0.06 -22.57
CA ALA A 218 -0.21 0.85 -22.68
C ALA A 218 -0.07 2.10 -21.79
N ALA A 219 0.64 2.01 -20.69
CA ALA A 219 0.85 3.11 -19.75
C ALA A 219 1.91 4.13 -20.24
N LYS A 220 2.78 3.75 -21.19
CA LYS A 220 3.89 4.63 -21.64
C LYS A 220 3.45 6.05 -21.98
N PRO A 221 4.23 7.08 -21.60
CA PRO A 221 5.56 7.02 -20.96
C PRO A 221 5.53 6.85 -19.44
N ARG A 222 4.33 6.76 -18.80
CA ARG A 222 4.19 6.58 -17.34
C ARG A 222 4.67 5.18 -16.91
N LYS A 223 5.22 5.09 -15.72
CA LYS A 223 5.43 3.82 -15.03
C LYS A 223 4.15 3.41 -14.28
N ILE A 224 3.99 2.13 -13.99
CA ILE A 224 2.93 1.60 -13.14
C ILE A 224 3.50 0.72 -12.04
N LEU A 225 2.81 0.65 -10.90
CA LEU A 225 3.16 -0.18 -9.75
C LEU A 225 2.24 -1.41 -9.68
N MET A 226 2.83 -2.60 -9.63
CA MET A 226 2.11 -3.86 -9.55
C MET A 226 2.42 -4.56 -8.23
N LEU A 227 1.40 -4.74 -7.38
CA LEU A 227 1.49 -5.43 -6.10
C LEU A 227 0.71 -6.75 -6.17
N ALA A 228 1.39 -7.87 -5.93
CA ALA A 228 0.73 -9.18 -5.83
C ALA A 228 0.30 -9.46 -4.38
N GLU A 229 -0.97 -9.78 -4.16
CA GLU A 229 -1.32 -10.54 -2.98
C GLU A 229 -0.88 -11.98 -3.16
N GLY A 230 0.20 -12.32 -2.50
CA GLY A 230 0.85 -13.61 -2.61
C GLY A 230 2.26 -13.56 -2.05
N LYS A 231 2.92 -14.69 -1.98
CA LYS A 231 4.29 -14.81 -1.48
C LYS A 231 5.24 -15.50 -2.45
N ARG A 232 4.74 -15.95 -3.61
CA ARG A 232 5.52 -16.68 -4.60
C ARG A 232 6.60 -15.79 -5.20
N VAL A 233 7.80 -16.36 -5.37
CA VAL A 233 8.94 -15.64 -5.96
C VAL A 233 8.71 -15.35 -7.46
N ASP A 234 7.99 -16.22 -8.15
CA ASP A 234 7.68 -16.05 -9.57
C ASP A 234 6.72 -14.88 -9.89
N ASN A 235 6.06 -14.30 -8.89
CA ASN A 235 5.38 -13.01 -9.04
C ASN A 235 6.34 -11.93 -9.58
N PHE A 236 7.58 -11.91 -9.11
CA PHE A 236 8.56 -10.93 -9.57
C PHE A 236 9.01 -11.18 -11.01
N THR A 237 9.13 -12.45 -11.43
CA THR A 237 9.44 -12.80 -12.82
C THR A 237 8.27 -12.54 -13.75
N ALA A 238 7.03 -12.60 -13.25
CA ALA A 238 5.82 -12.20 -13.97
C ALA A 238 5.70 -10.67 -14.15
N GLY A 239 6.51 -9.88 -13.43
CA GLY A 239 6.55 -8.43 -13.59
C GLY A 239 6.01 -7.62 -12.41
N PHE A 240 5.54 -8.24 -11.34
CA PHE A 240 5.17 -7.52 -10.12
C PHE A 240 6.37 -6.80 -9.51
N ASP A 241 6.11 -5.67 -8.88
CA ASP A 241 7.12 -4.84 -8.20
C ASP A 241 7.23 -5.17 -6.73
N MET A 242 6.12 -5.56 -6.13
CA MET A 242 5.99 -5.92 -4.73
C MET A 242 5.11 -7.16 -4.57
N ASN A 243 5.32 -7.91 -3.50
CA ASN A 243 4.37 -8.90 -3.00
C ASN A 243 4.33 -8.91 -1.46
N TYR A 244 3.42 -9.68 -0.88
CA TYR A 244 3.13 -9.65 0.55
C TYR A 244 4.18 -10.41 1.39
N ALA A 245 4.43 -9.88 2.59
CA ALA A 245 5.26 -10.51 3.63
C ALA A 245 4.39 -11.30 4.62
N TRP A 246 3.63 -12.28 4.14
CA TRP A 246 2.72 -13.07 4.97
C TRP A 246 3.45 -13.84 6.08
N ASP A 247 4.51 -14.58 5.73
CA ASP A 247 5.25 -15.41 6.69
C ASP A 247 5.93 -14.56 7.77
N PHE A 248 6.49 -13.41 7.38
CA PHE A 248 7.04 -12.46 8.34
C PHE A 248 5.98 -11.88 9.28
N LYS A 249 4.80 -11.54 8.78
CA LYS A 249 3.69 -11.02 9.59
C LYS A 249 3.24 -12.06 10.62
N ASP A 250 3.15 -13.32 10.23
CA ASP A 250 2.77 -14.40 11.15
C ASP A 250 3.82 -14.62 12.23
N ASP A 251 5.10 -14.60 11.87
CA ASP A 251 6.20 -14.69 12.84
C ASP A 251 6.26 -13.45 13.75
N LEU A 252 5.94 -12.26 13.25
CA LEU A 252 5.81 -11.04 14.06
C LEU A 252 4.77 -11.23 15.17
N VAL A 253 3.61 -11.79 14.86
CA VAL A 253 2.56 -12.07 15.85
C VAL A 253 3.07 -13.05 16.91
N LYS A 254 3.73 -14.16 16.50
CA LYS A 254 4.30 -15.15 17.45
C LYS A 254 5.38 -14.54 18.36
N VAL A 255 6.23 -13.67 17.78
CA VAL A 255 7.27 -12.97 18.56
C VAL A 255 6.66 -12.10 19.65
N PHE A 256 5.61 -11.34 19.34
CA PHE A 256 5.00 -10.45 20.33
C PHE A 256 4.10 -11.16 21.34
N ASN A 257 3.39 -12.22 20.92
CA ASN A 257 2.34 -12.84 21.74
C ASN A 257 2.77 -14.17 22.37
N ASP A 258 3.58 -14.98 21.67
CA ASP A 258 3.87 -16.36 22.09
C ASP A 258 5.27 -16.52 22.71
N GLY A 259 6.01 -15.40 22.89
CA GLY A 259 7.34 -15.41 23.51
C GLY A 259 8.44 -16.02 22.62
N VAL A 260 8.18 -16.17 21.33
CA VAL A 260 9.19 -16.54 20.31
C VAL A 260 10.29 -15.50 20.30
N ALA A 261 11.54 -15.91 20.04
CA ALA A 261 12.67 -14.99 20.09
C ALA A 261 12.58 -13.90 19.01
N ALA A 262 12.88 -12.66 19.39
CA ALA A 262 12.91 -11.53 18.45
C ALA A 262 13.85 -11.76 17.26
N SER A 263 14.93 -12.54 17.49
CA SER A 263 15.88 -12.95 16.44
C SER A 263 15.26 -13.75 15.31
N ASP A 264 14.11 -14.40 15.51
CA ASP A 264 13.44 -15.18 14.47
C ASP A 264 12.93 -14.31 13.31
N LEU A 265 12.66 -13.02 13.58
CA LEU A 265 12.32 -12.06 12.53
C LEU A 265 13.46 -11.82 11.52
N PHE A 266 14.72 -11.99 11.93
CA PHE A 266 15.84 -11.93 10.99
C PHE A 266 15.83 -13.13 10.04
N ARG A 267 15.51 -14.33 10.56
CA ARG A 267 15.36 -15.54 9.74
C ARG A 267 14.23 -15.38 8.74
N SER A 268 13.02 -15.01 9.18
CA SER A 268 11.87 -14.80 8.29
C SER A 268 12.18 -13.76 7.21
N SER A 269 12.77 -12.62 7.61
CA SER A 269 13.12 -11.57 6.65
C SER A 269 14.16 -12.05 5.63
N LYS A 270 15.16 -12.83 6.08
CA LYS A 270 16.18 -13.37 5.18
C LYS A 270 15.57 -14.36 4.19
N GLU A 271 14.77 -15.32 4.66
CA GLU A 271 14.10 -16.32 3.83
C GLU A 271 13.24 -15.67 2.74
N GLU A 272 12.48 -14.62 3.09
CA GLU A 272 11.67 -13.87 2.12
C GLU A 272 12.49 -13.11 1.08
N TYR A 273 13.71 -12.65 1.43
CA TYR A 273 14.52 -11.81 0.54
C TYR A 273 15.62 -12.58 -0.21
N ASP A 274 15.96 -13.83 0.17
CA ASP A 274 17.03 -14.60 -0.47
C ASP A 274 16.81 -14.86 -1.97
N SER A 275 15.57 -14.82 -2.45
CA SER A 275 15.20 -15.08 -3.84
C SER A 275 14.55 -13.91 -4.56
N ILE A 276 14.50 -12.73 -3.92
CA ILE A 276 13.87 -11.53 -4.51
C ILE A 276 14.89 -10.79 -5.37
N PRO A 277 14.58 -10.45 -6.63
CA PRO A 277 15.47 -9.66 -7.47
C PRO A 277 15.69 -8.26 -6.90
N ASP A 278 16.86 -7.68 -7.20
CA ASP A 278 17.19 -6.31 -6.81
C ASP A 278 16.12 -5.30 -7.27
N GLY A 279 15.83 -4.34 -6.43
CA GLY A 279 14.83 -3.31 -6.70
C GLY A 279 13.38 -3.74 -6.45
N LYS A 280 13.12 -5.01 -6.11
CA LYS A 280 11.81 -5.51 -5.70
C LYS A 280 11.68 -5.52 -4.18
N MET A 281 10.45 -5.47 -3.66
CA MET A 281 10.22 -5.39 -2.22
C MET A 281 9.05 -6.25 -1.73
N LYS A 282 9.13 -6.62 -0.46
CA LYS A 282 8.00 -7.14 0.33
C LYS A 282 7.19 -5.99 0.91
N LEU A 283 5.87 -6.08 0.85
CA LEU A 283 4.97 -5.21 1.59
C LEU A 283 4.95 -5.63 3.06
N ARG A 284 5.34 -4.72 3.96
CA ARG A 284 5.37 -4.93 5.43
C ARG A 284 4.18 -4.27 6.10
N PHE A 285 3.49 -5.05 6.92
CA PHE A 285 2.27 -4.60 7.60
C PHE A 285 2.05 -5.33 8.92
N THR A 286 1.34 -4.68 9.82
CA THR A 286 0.80 -5.30 11.05
C THR A 286 -0.65 -5.74 10.86
N THR A 287 -1.35 -5.12 9.91
CA THR A 287 -2.72 -5.46 9.52
C THR A 287 -3.00 -5.05 8.07
N ASN A 288 -4.06 -5.59 7.51
CA ASN A 288 -4.73 -5.20 6.27
C ASN A 288 -6.26 -5.38 6.47
N HIS A 289 -7.04 -5.27 5.41
CA HIS A 289 -8.49 -5.44 5.47
C HIS A 289 -8.94 -6.83 5.95
N ASP A 290 -8.22 -7.91 5.60
CA ASP A 290 -8.55 -9.28 6.03
C ASP A 290 -8.36 -9.45 7.54
N HIS A 291 -7.17 -9.08 8.04
CA HIS A 291 -6.87 -9.18 9.47
C HIS A 291 -7.73 -8.24 10.31
N SER A 292 -7.94 -7.01 9.83
CA SER A 292 -8.75 -6.02 10.55
C SER A 292 -10.22 -6.41 10.63
N ASN A 293 -10.70 -7.31 9.77
CA ASN A 293 -12.01 -7.91 9.86
C ASN A 293 -12.18 -8.80 11.11
N GLU A 294 -11.09 -9.33 11.64
CA GLU A 294 -11.07 -10.21 12.81
C GLU A 294 -10.52 -9.52 14.06
N ILE A 295 -9.37 -8.85 13.92
CA ILE A 295 -8.66 -8.23 15.03
C ILE A 295 -7.86 -7.01 14.58
N THR A 296 -7.92 -5.92 15.32
CA THR A 296 -7.14 -4.73 15.06
C THR A 296 -5.75 -4.80 15.70
N PRO A 297 -4.75 -4.05 15.19
CA PRO A 297 -3.39 -4.08 15.74
C PRO A 297 -3.30 -3.76 17.22
N VAL A 298 -4.10 -2.81 17.72
CA VAL A 298 -4.09 -2.43 19.14
C VAL A 298 -4.56 -3.55 20.07
N LYS A 299 -5.38 -4.49 19.58
CA LYS A 299 -5.78 -5.70 20.30
C LYS A 299 -4.82 -6.86 20.03
N GLN A 300 -4.36 -7.03 18.78
CA GLN A 300 -3.47 -8.11 18.40
C GLN A 300 -2.12 -8.02 19.12
N PHE A 301 -1.57 -6.82 19.29
CA PHE A 301 -0.28 -6.57 19.94
C PHE A 301 -0.46 -5.99 21.36
N VAL A 302 -1.47 -6.47 22.08
CA VAL A 302 -1.76 -6.20 23.48
C VAL A 302 -2.34 -4.81 23.76
N ASN A 303 -1.78 -3.75 23.18
CA ASN A 303 -2.20 -2.36 23.36
C ASN A 303 -1.61 -1.44 22.26
N ALA A 304 -1.88 -0.14 22.34
CA ALA A 304 -1.38 0.84 21.39
C ALA A 304 0.16 0.86 21.28
N ARG A 305 0.88 0.79 22.42
CA ARG A 305 2.36 0.75 22.40
C ARG A 305 2.90 -0.51 21.73
N GLY A 306 2.33 -1.67 22.04
CA GLY A 306 2.67 -2.94 21.38
C GLY A 306 2.41 -2.90 19.87
N SER A 307 1.29 -2.30 19.47
CA SER A 307 0.96 -2.08 18.05
C SER A 307 2.01 -1.21 17.33
N MET A 308 2.44 -0.11 17.95
CA MET A 308 3.49 0.74 17.40
C MET A 308 4.85 0.05 17.36
N ALA A 309 5.23 -0.67 18.43
CA ALA A 309 6.46 -1.45 18.47
C ALA A 309 6.49 -2.54 17.37
N ALA A 310 5.36 -3.23 17.15
CA ALA A 310 5.24 -4.22 16.09
C ALA A 310 5.36 -3.59 14.70
N TRP A 311 4.78 -2.41 14.48
CA TRP A 311 4.91 -1.69 13.22
C TRP A 311 6.37 -1.27 12.97
N VAL A 312 7.06 -0.72 13.98
CA VAL A 312 8.49 -0.37 13.89
C VAL A 312 9.32 -1.61 13.58
N ALA A 313 9.10 -2.73 14.27
CA ALA A 313 9.79 -3.98 14.04
C ALA A 313 9.61 -4.49 12.59
N ALA A 314 8.38 -4.39 12.05
CA ALA A 314 8.08 -4.84 10.70
C ALA A 314 8.72 -3.95 9.63
N VAL A 315 8.53 -2.64 9.75
CA VAL A 315 8.85 -1.68 8.70
C VAL A 315 10.32 -1.30 8.66
N MET A 316 10.93 -1.03 9.84
CA MET A 316 12.31 -0.56 9.90
C MET A 316 13.33 -1.68 9.63
N LEU A 317 12.89 -2.95 9.72
CA LEU A 317 13.79 -4.08 9.45
C LEU A 317 14.16 -4.14 7.96
N LYS A 318 13.18 -4.34 7.08
CA LYS A 318 13.33 -4.29 5.60
C LYS A 318 11.97 -4.47 4.93
N GLY A 319 11.55 -3.55 4.07
CA GLY A 319 10.35 -3.67 3.24
C GLY A 319 9.60 -2.35 3.08
N GLY A 320 8.60 -2.33 2.20
CA GLY A 320 7.73 -1.18 1.97
C GLY A 320 6.61 -1.12 3.01
N PRO A 321 6.42 0.00 3.71
CA PRO A 321 5.38 0.14 4.72
C PRO A 321 3.97 0.11 4.15
N LEU A 322 3.04 -0.56 4.86
CA LEU A 322 1.60 -0.40 4.69
C LEU A 322 0.98 0.16 5.97
N ILE A 323 0.09 1.13 5.79
CA ILE A 323 -0.89 1.58 6.80
C ILE A 323 -2.28 1.21 6.28
N TYR A 324 -3.05 0.43 7.04
CA TYR A 324 -4.47 0.23 6.77
C TYR A 324 -5.28 1.37 7.39
N GLY A 325 -6.09 2.05 6.59
CA GLY A 325 -6.86 3.22 7.03
C GLY A 325 -7.76 2.93 8.23
N SER A 326 -7.50 3.55 9.34
CA SER A 326 -7.97 3.46 10.72
C SER A 326 -6.86 3.06 11.71
N GLN A 327 -5.80 2.42 11.26
CA GLN A 327 -4.67 2.00 12.09
C GLN A 327 -3.98 3.20 12.73
N GLU A 328 -3.84 4.31 12.00
CA GLU A 328 -3.18 5.53 12.44
C GLU A 328 -3.91 6.25 13.59
N VAL A 329 -5.19 5.97 13.78
CA VAL A 329 -5.97 6.49 14.90
C VAL A 329 -6.23 5.44 15.98
N GLY A 330 -5.61 4.26 15.84
CA GLY A 330 -5.74 3.17 16.82
C GLY A 330 -7.16 2.65 16.99
N TYR A 331 -7.93 2.60 15.89
CA TYR A 331 -9.32 2.12 15.94
C TYR A 331 -9.38 0.73 16.59
N PRO A 332 -10.19 0.55 17.66
CA PRO A 332 -10.05 -0.62 18.52
C PRO A 332 -10.86 -1.84 18.07
N ASP A 333 -11.90 -1.64 17.23
CA ASP A 333 -12.82 -2.72 16.92
C ASP A 333 -12.58 -3.32 15.54
N PRO A 334 -12.91 -4.61 15.31
CA PRO A 334 -12.83 -5.21 13.99
C PRO A 334 -13.60 -4.41 12.94
N ILE A 335 -13.01 -4.26 11.76
CA ILE A 335 -13.62 -3.55 10.63
C ILE A 335 -14.09 -4.58 9.62
N ASN A 336 -15.38 -4.88 9.67
CA ASN A 336 -16.02 -5.72 8.68
C ASN A 336 -16.17 -4.95 7.35
N PHE A 337 -15.39 -5.33 6.33
CA PHE A 337 -15.38 -4.64 5.05
C PHE A 337 -16.62 -4.95 4.16
N PHE A 338 -17.52 -5.83 4.60
CA PHE A 338 -18.80 -6.06 3.92
C PHE A 338 -19.84 -4.94 4.16
N HIS A 339 -19.61 -4.09 5.16
CA HIS A 339 -20.55 -3.04 5.56
C HIS A 339 -19.83 -1.74 5.88
N TYR A 340 -20.59 -0.65 5.94
CA TYR A 340 -20.08 0.62 6.45
C TYR A 340 -19.77 0.51 7.95
N VAL A 341 -18.55 0.89 8.32
CA VAL A 341 -18.09 1.00 9.70
C VAL A 341 -17.56 2.41 9.91
N PRO A 342 -18.21 3.25 10.73
CA PRO A 342 -17.76 4.61 10.97
C PRO A 342 -16.45 4.62 11.76
N VAL A 343 -15.44 5.32 11.27
CA VAL A 343 -14.18 5.54 11.97
C VAL A 343 -14.09 7.00 12.42
N ASP A 344 -13.85 7.22 13.70
CA ASP A 344 -13.50 8.55 14.21
C ASP A 344 -12.02 8.82 13.95
N TRP A 345 -11.75 9.58 12.93
CA TRP A 345 -10.41 9.95 12.50
C TRP A 345 -9.68 10.91 13.45
N THR A 346 -10.34 11.35 14.52
CA THR A 346 -9.78 12.25 15.54
C THR A 346 -9.57 11.55 16.88
N ALA A 347 -9.89 10.27 16.96
CA ALA A 347 -9.93 9.52 18.21
C ALA A 347 -8.57 9.45 18.95
N ASN A 348 -7.46 9.41 18.22
CA ASN A 348 -6.14 9.30 18.82
C ASN A 348 -5.10 10.15 18.07
N PRO A 349 -5.06 11.46 18.30
CA PRO A 349 -4.13 12.34 17.64
C PRO A 349 -2.66 12.05 18.00
N GLU A 350 -2.38 11.50 19.19
CA GLU A 350 -1.03 11.15 19.60
C GLU A 350 -0.47 10.00 18.74
N MET A 351 -1.26 8.95 18.53
CA MET A 351 -0.87 7.82 17.69
C MET A 351 -0.70 8.23 16.22
N TYR A 352 -1.57 9.11 15.71
CA TYR A 352 -1.41 9.69 14.38
C TYR A 352 -0.07 10.45 14.26
N GLN A 353 0.29 11.29 15.23
CA GLN A 353 1.56 12.01 15.22
C GLN A 353 2.77 11.07 15.34
N GLU A 354 2.63 9.98 16.08
CA GLU A 354 3.67 8.96 16.20
C GLU A 354 3.90 8.22 14.87
N TYR A 355 2.84 7.80 14.16
CA TYR A 355 2.95 7.27 12.79
C TYR A 355 3.60 8.26 11.84
N LYS A 356 3.14 9.52 11.84
CA LYS A 356 3.71 10.59 11.01
C LYS A 356 5.22 10.75 11.26
N LYS A 357 5.64 10.76 12.52
CA LYS A 357 7.05 10.85 12.91
C LYS A 357 7.86 9.66 12.41
N LEU A 358 7.38 8.45 12.64
CA LEU A 358 8.05 7.22 12.23
C LEU A 358 8.16 7.09 10.70
N ILE A 359 7.09 7.42 9.97
CA ILE A 359 7.11 7.45 8.51
C ILE A 359 8.06 8.56 8.02
N GLY A 360 8.08 9.71 8.69
CA GLY A 360 9.03 10.78 8.41
C GLY A 360 10.49 10.32 8.57
N ILE A 361 10.79 9.58 9.63
CA ILE A 361 12.11 8.96 9.83
C ILE A 361 12.41 7.97 8.69
N TYR A 362 11.47 7.07 8.35
CA TYR A 362 11.64 6.13 7.25
C TYR A 362 11.92 6.85 5.92
N ASN A 363 11.15 7.89 5.60
CA ASN A 363 11.27 8.65 4.35
C ASN A 363 12.57 9.45 4.24
N ASN A 364 13.06 9.98 5.36
CA ASN A 364 14.23 10.87 5.36
C ASN A 364 15.57 10.13 5.45
N HIS A 365 15.56 8.82 5.71
CA HIS A 365 16.76 8.04 5.93
C HIS A 365 16.90 6.90 4.90
N PRO A 366 17.69 7.08 3.82
CA PRO A 366 17.95 6.05 2.81
C PRO A 366 18.44 4.72 3.41
N ALA A 367 19.19 4.76 4.52
CA ALA A 367 19.63 3.55 5.20
C ALA A 367 18.46 2.64 5.59
N LEU A 368 17.32 3.16 6.03
CA LEU A 368 16.14 2.34 6.40
C LEU A 368 15.47 1.69 5.18
N ARG A 369 15.52 2.34 4.01
CA ARG A 369 14.87 1.89 2.78
C ARG A 369 15.76 0.99 1.93
N ARG A 370 17.04 1.33 1.78
CA ARG A 370 17.99 0.72 0.84
C ARG A 370 19.20 0.07 1.50
N GLY A 371 19.43 0.33 2.80
CA GLY A 371 20.67 -0.05 3.49
C GLY A 371 20.80 -1.56 3.73
N ASP A 372 22.02 -1.98 3.92
CA ASP A 372 22.37 -3.33 4.36
C ASP A 372 21.97 -3.56 5.82
N LEU A 373 21.50 -4.75 6.11
CA LEU A 373 21.08 -5.17 7.45
C LEU A 373 22.23 -5.88 8.18
N LYS A 374 22.57 -5.39 9.38
CA LYS A 374 23.38 -6.14 10.34
C LYS A 374 22.54 -6.45 11.57
N ALA A 375 22.28 -7.71 11.83
CA ALA A 375 21.52 -8.21 12.97
C ALA A 375 22.39 -8.34 14.23
N TYR A 376 21.78 -8.05 15.40
CA TYR A 376 22.33 -8.36 16.73
C TYR A 376 21.32 -9.24 17.46
N PRO A 377 21.36 -10.59 17.24
CA PRO A 377 20.32 -11.50 17.69
C PRO A 377 20.17 -11.52 19.21
N GLN A 378 18.95 -11.33 19.70
CA GLN A 378 18.54 -11.44 21.10
C GLN A 378 17.15 -12.05 21.20
N LYS A 379 16.78 -12.51 22.39
CA LYS A 379 15.47 -13.13 22.62
C LYS A 379 14.35 -12.11 22.71
N ASP A 380 14.53 -11.04 23.48
CA ASP A 380 13.45 -10.17 23.89
C ASP A 380 13.53 -8.75 23.31
N ILE A 381 14.64 -8.45 22.63
CA ILE A 381 14.88 -7.19 21.93
C ILE A 381 15.22 -7.49 20.47
N LEU A 382 14.47 -6.93 19.54
CA LEU A 382 14.87 -6.87 18.13
C LEU A 382 15.87 -5.72 17.97
N MET A 383 17.14 -6.05 17.67
CA MET A 383 18.19 -5.04 17.54
C MET A 383 18.99 -5.27 16.27
N PHE A 384 19.10 -4.23 15.46
CA PHE A 384 19.80 -4.27 14.17
C PHE A 384 20.29 -2.90 13.74
N THR A 385 21.23 -2.87 12.80
CA THR A 385 21.58 -1.66 12.06
C THR A 385 21.20 -1.77 10.60
N ARG A 386 20.89 -0.61 10.02
CA ARG A 386 20.75 -0.41 8.58
C ARG A 386 21.84 0.56 8.14
N THR A 387 22.61 0.21 7.10
CA THR A 387 23.71 1.03 6.60
C THR A 387 23.57 1.26 5.11
N HIS A 388 23.58 2.51 4.68
CA HIS A 388 23.59 2.91 3.27
C HIS A 388 24.60 4.05 3.11
N GLU A 389 25.60 3.85 2.25
CA GLU A 389 26.71 4.79 2.10
C GLU A 389 27.37 5.10 3.46
N ASP A 390 27.40 6.35 3.88
CA ASP A 390 27.95 6.82 5.16
C ASP A 390 26.90 6.93 6.29
N GLU A 391 25.63 6.64 6.01
CA GLU A 391 24.56 6.63 6.98
C GLU A 391 24.39 5.26 7.64
N THR A 392 24.46 5.23 8.98
CA THR A 392 24.14 4.01 9.76
C THR A 392 23.13 4.31 10.85
N ILE A 393 22.05 3.55 10.88
CA ILE A 393 20.95 3.69 11.85
C ILE A 393 20.84 2.42 12.67
N LEU A 394 20.82 2.55 14.00
CA LEU A 394 20.52 1.51 14.97
C LEU A 394 19.04 1.58 15.33
N VAL A 395 18.36 0.45 15.21
CA VAL A 395 16.98 0.28 15.67
C VAL A 395 16.96 -0.79 16.76
N MET A 396 16.28 -0.47 17.85
CA MET A 396 16.01 -1.40 18.96
C MET A 396 14.53 -1.39 19.29
N VAL A 397 13.93 -2.56 19.43
CA VAL A 397 12.51 -2.73 19.78
C VAL A 397 12.39 -3.76 20.89
N ASN A 398 11.88 -3.36 22.05
CA ASN A 398 11.44 -4.30 23.06
C ASN A 398 10.12 -4.94 22.61
N VAL A 399 10.16 -6.24 22.30
CA VAL A 399 9.01 -6.99 21.82
C VAL A 399 8.18 -7.62 22.95
N ARG A 400 8.40 -7.20 24.21
CA ARG A 400 7.75 -7.74 25.41
C ARG A 400 6.93 -6.69 26.15
N ASN A 401 5.87 -7.15 26.77
CA ASN A 401 5.06 -6.34 27.69
C ASN A 401 5.69 -6.25 29.10
N SER A 402 7.00 -6.09 29.15
CA SER A 402 7.78 -5.91 30.38
C SER A 402 9.07 -5.19 30.07
N GLU A 403 9.65 -4.55 31.06
CA GLU A 403 10.97 -3.91 30.95
C GLU A 403 12.04 -4.96 30.59
N GLN A 404 12.94 -4.59 29.68
CA GLN A 404 14.05 -5.42 29.24
C GLN A 404 15.37 -4.64 29.34
N LYS A 405 16.43 -5.35 29.76
CA LYS A 405 17.81 -4.82 29.72
C LYS A 405 18.48 -5.29 28.44
N VAL A 406 19.20 -4.39 27.80
CA VAL A 406 19.92 -4.68 26.56
C VAL A 406 21.34 -4.17 26.62
N ALA A 407 22.31 -5.05 26.34
CA ALA A 407 23.70 -4.66 26.14
C ALA A 407 23.90 -4.15 24.71
N LEU A 408 24.49 -2.99 24.58
CA LEU A 408 24.79 -2.40 23.28
C LEU A 408 26.06 -3.00 22.67
N PRO A 409 26.11 -3.17 21.35
CA PRO A 409 27.31 -3.61 20.64
C PRO A 409 28.48 -2.66 20.85
N ASP A 410 29.73 -3.18 20.89
CA ASP A 410 30.92 -2.38 21.15
C ASP A 410 31.16 -1.29 20.12
N ASP A 411 30.76 -1.51 18.88
CA ASP A 411 30.89 -0.54 17.79
C ASP A 411 29.90 0.65 17.92
N TRP A 412 28.96 0.60 18.88
CA TRP A 412 28.04 1.71 19.20
C TRP A 412 28.45 2.47 20.48
N ARG A 413 29.61 2.20 21.04
CA ARG A 413 30.13 2.79 22.31
C ARG A 413 31.58 3.27 22.15
N PRO A 414 31.98 4.40 22.67
CA PRO A 414 31.24 5.61 23.01
C PRO A 414 31.20 6.57 21.81
N VAL A 415 30.16 6.50 21.03
CA VAL A 415 29.96 7.34 19.83
C VAL A 415 28.77 8.26 20.08
N LYS A 416 28.86 9.51 19.63
CA LYS A 416 27.73 10.42 19.59
C LYS A 416 26.73 9.94 18.54
N ASN A 417 25.46 9.95 18.90
CA ASN A 417 24.36 9.52 18.06
C ASN A 417 23.24 10.55 18.10
N ASP A 418 22.58 10.77 16.96
CA ASP A 418 21.34 11.53 16.91
C ASP A 418 20.20 10.61 17.35
N ASP A 419 19.41 11.02 18.34
CA ASP A 419 18.14 10.37 18.71
C ASP A 419 17.06 10.85 17.75
N LEU A 420 16.66 10.00 16.79
CA LEU A 420 15.70 10.37 15.76
C LEU A 420 14.25 10.46 16.29
N LEU A 421 14.01 9.93 17.50
CA LEU A 421 12.69 10.00 18.13
C LEU A 421 12.54 11.24 19.02
N ASN A 422 13.61 11.75 19.64
CA ASN A 422 13.51 12.81 20.64
C ASN A 422 14.29 14.08 20.29
N ASP A 423 14.83 14.16 19.07
CA ASP A 423 15.59 15.30 18.54
C ASP A 423 16.73 15.75 19.50
N GLY A 424 17.82 15.03 19.47
CA GLY A 424 18.98 15.39 20.31
C GLY A 424 20.17 14.47 20.11
N VAL A 425 21.31 14.91 20.62
CA VAL A 425 22.56 14.13 20.58
C VAL A 425 22.73 13.38 21.90
N VAL A 426 22.89 12.07 21.81
CA VAL A 426 23.04 11.18 22.96
C VAL A 426 24.35 10.39 22.89
N ASN A 427 24.93 10.11 24.06
CA ASN A 427 25.98 9.11 24.21
C ASN A 427 25.30 7.85 24.78
N LEU A 428 25.45 6.74 24.09
CA LEU A 428 24.83 5.49 24.53
C LEU A 428 25.72 4.79 25.58
N ASP A 429 25.11 4.34 26.66
CA ASP A 429 25.76 3.56 27.71
C ASP A 429 25.99 2.10 27.23
N LYS A 430 26.77 1.33 28.02
CA LYS A 430 27.03 -0.08 27.73
C LYS A 430 25.77 -0.93 27.78
N GLU A 431 24.86 -0.56 28.65
CA GLU A 431 23.56 -1.22 28.84
C GLU A 431 22.46 -0.15 28.85
N MET A 432 21.32 -0.51 28.31
CA MET A 432 20.11 0.30 28.34
C MET A 432 18.96 -0.49 28.91
N VAL A 433 17.99 0.22 29.45
CA VAL A 433 16.71 -0.32 29.90
C VAL A 433 15.65 0.19 28.93
N LEU A 434 14.89 -0.74 28.33
CA LEU A 434 13.76 -0.43 27.47
C LEU A 434 12.48 -0.84 28.22
N PRO A 435 11.61 0.10 28.58
CA PRO A 435 10.26 -0.20 29.08
C PRO A 435 9.48 -1.13 28.15
N ALA A 436 8.33 -1.64 28.62
CA ALA A 436 7.45 -2.50 27.85
C ALA A 436 7.12 -1.88 26.49
N PHE A 437 7.37 -2.64 25.40
CA PHE A 437 7.12 -2.22 24.01
C PHE A 437 7.81 -0.91 23.58
N GLU A 438 8.87 -0.52 24.29
CA GLU A 438 9.65 0.67 23.92
C GLU A 438 10.50 0.37 22.69
N TYR A 439 10.72 1.38 21.86
CA TYR A 439 11.67 1.34 20.76
C TYR A 439 12.56 2.58 20.74
N ARG A 440 13.74 2.45 20.13
CA ARG A 440 14.74 3.50 19.97
C ARG A 440 15.30 3.47 18.56
N ILE A 441 15.54 4.63 17.98
CA ILE A 441 16.12 4.79 16.64
C ILE A 441 17.21 5.82 16.73
N TYR A 442 18.46 5.40 16.51
CA TYR A 442 19.62 6.24 16.60
C TYR A 442 20.40 6.28 15.30
N LYS A 443 20.78 7.47 14.86
CA LYS A 443 21.69 7.64 13.73
C LYS A 443 23.09 7.90 14.27
N ARG A 444 24.07 7.13 13.78
CA ARG A 444 25.48 7.37 14.10
C ARG A 444 25.94 8.71 13.54
N MET A 445 26.50 9.57 14.38
CA MET A 445 27.16 10.78 13.92
C MET A 445 28.53 10.45 13.30
N ALA A 446 28.88 11.13 12.22
CA ALA A 446 30.24 11.03 11.66
C ALA A 446 31.28 11.38 12.74
N LEU A 447 32.32 10.57 12.85
CA LEU A 447 33.45 10.92 13.73
C LEU A 447 34.06 12.21 13.21
N ASP A 448 34.20 13.21 14.08
CA ASP A 448 34.84 14.48 13.77
C ASP A 448 36.36 14.20 13.55
N VAL A 449 36.70 13.86 12.31
CA VAL A 449 38.09 13.50 11.92
C VAL A 449 39.05 14.69 12.07
N ASP A 450 38.51 15.90 12.11
CA ASP A 450 39.30 17.14 12.23
C ASP A 450 39.73 17.47 13.67
N ALA A 451 39.11 16.85 14.68
CA ALA A 451 39.52 17.07 16.08
C ALA A 451 40.91 16.44 16.41
N LYS A 452 41.38 15.48 15.59
CA LYS A 452 42.71 14.85 15.77
C LYS A 452 43.87 15.60 15.09
N LYS A 453 43.60 16.59 14.26
CA LYS A 453 44.67 17.40 13.61
C LYS A 453 45.05 18.67 14.36
N LYS A 454 44.45 18.93 15.52
CA LYS A 454 44.71 20.11 16.37
C LYS A 454 45.32 19.78 17.75
N LYS A 455 45.97 18.64 17.88
CA LYS A 455 46.80 18.35 19.07
C LYS A 455 48.23 18.09 18.67
#